data_6b028da9bf5c68a95586352b4e35f546
#
_entry.id   6b028da9bf5c68a95586352b4e35f546
#
_cell.length_a   1.000
_cell.length_b   1.000
_cell.length_c   1.000
_cell.angle_alpha   90.00
_cell.angle_beta   90.00
_cell.angle_gamma   90.00
#
_symmetry.space_group_name_H-M   'P 1'
#
loop_
_entity.id
_entity.type
_entity.pdbx_description
1 polymer ?
#
loop_
_entity_poly.entity_id
_entity_poly.type
_entity_poly.pdbx_seq_one_letter_code
_entity_poly.pdbx_strand_id
1 'polypeptide(L)'
;MDKRSLVDGDFILVHGDLVSNILLDSVLATHRKRREESAANIMTMVLSSSGAHEHRTQTHGITPVFAVDSKNKRCLHYDEINPLQSDRYVTLDPAIPDELSTDFEVRADLIDAQIDICTPEVLALWSESFDYELPRRNFLHGVLKDWELNGKMIYAEILDEGYAARSSNLQMYDAISRDMLEGWTSPFAPQGNIIPSQSYSYYDGGVAAEDGSSLANDAEVSSSVVGKNSTIGAGCKISGSFIGRDCKIGANVTLENCFVWNDAIVEDGARISQSILADSAIVGKNCIIADGTLISFGVRVADNIKLSEGAVISTVTAAGEPVAKDTSLLGATTNAAPFVDPEDEETDDEDPSRLQKSLIYSLAHLNLSTSSISTLASDVSSDDEDDGGFAADAMSRRSRLSSFASDDSTGRTSFHTDAVHGLLDALRAESGDFDSAKLEFMGLRLATDASDSMMRKAVATAFARRAAELLTLEHGGLEPSKAAEKALTARKGATRFIHEVGVGGGEAEQIEFVLAVQRALLSARGVEPPRAGILLAALLQQLYALDILEEEGILGWWVDERAVDGEGMAVLKERCKVLVEWLENASEEEDDDDDDDDDDSDDE
;
A
#
# COMPACT_ATOMS: atom_id res chain seq x y z
N MET A 1 17.51 -22.06 9.33
CA MET A 1 18.82 -21.95 10.04
C MET A 1 18.86 -22.90 11.22
N ASP A 2 17.87 -22.90 12.07
CA ASP A 2 17.75 -23.78 13.24
C ASP A 2 17.95 -25.27 12.90
N LYS A 3 17.17 -25.84 11.99
CA LYS A 3 17.27 -27.27 11.56
C LYS A 3 18.67 -27.72 11.06
N ARG A 4 19.56 -26.79 10.72
CA ARG A 4 20.91 -27.07 10.23
C ARG A 4 22.00 -26.73 11.24
N SER A 5 21.64 -26.23 12.44
CA SER A 5 22.56 -25.76 13.49
C SER A 5 23.67 -24.87 12.92
N LEU A 6 23.25 -23.91 12.07
CA LEU A 6 24.20 -22.99 11.45
C LEU A 6 24.65 -21.86 12.39
N VAL A 7 23.90 -21.65 13.47
CA VAL A 7 24.16 -20.61 14.47
C VAL A 7 24.28 -21.29 15.84
N ASP A 8 25.48 -21.33 16.37
CA ASP A 8 25.81 -21.99 17.64
C ASP A 8 25.94 -21.01 18.81
N GLY A 9 25.99 -19.70 18.56
CA GLY A 9 26.16 -18.66 19.58
C GLY A 9 25.26 -17.46 19.31
N ASP A 10 25.40 -16.44 20.15
CA ASP A 10 24.68 -15.19 19.97
C ASP A 10 24.97 -14.60 18.59
N PHE A 11 23.95 -14.05 17.96
CA PHE A 11 24.04 -13.47 16.63
C PHE A 11 23.33 -12.12 16.56
N ILE A 12 23.69 -11.33 15.57
CA ILE A 12 23.04 -10.06 15.28
C ILE A 12 22.11 -10.26 14.10
N LEU A 13 20.83 -9.96 14.30
CA LEU A 13 19.81 -9.94 13.27
C LEU A 13 19.69 -8.51 12.75
N VAL A 14 19.87 -8.32 11.44
CA VAL A 14 19.71 -7.03 10.76
C VAL A 14 18.95 -7.23 9.45
N HIS A 15 18.16 -6.24 9.09
CA HIS A 15 17.50 -6.23 7.79
C HIS A 15 18.45 -5.82 6.67
N GLY A 16 18.27 -6.37 5.46
CA GLY A 16 19.17 -6.13 4.33
C GLY A 16 19.13 -4.71 3.76
N ASP A 17 18.11 -3.95 4.10
CA ASP A 17 17.83 -2.58 3.67
C ASP A 17 18.16 -1.52 4.76
N LEU A 18 18.89 -1.92 5.80
CA LEU A 18 19.26 -1.04 6.90
C LEU A 18 20.43 -0.12 6.54
N VAL A 19 20.28 1.17 6.84
CA VAL A 19 21.35 2.17 6.86
C VAL A 19 21.57 2.62 8.31
N SER A 20 22.75 2.38 8.87
CA SER A 20 23.05 2.69 10.27
C SER A 20 24.52 3.02 10.49
N ASN A 21 24.80 3.95 11.40
CA ASN A 21 26.13 4.23 11.93
C ASN A 21 26.25 3.91 13.43
N ILE A 22 25.28 3.19 13.99
CA ILE A 22 25.27 2.82 15.41
C ILE A 22 26.45 1.89 15.73
N LEU A 23 27.13 2.17 16.84
CA LEU A 23 28.20 1.33 17.38
C LEU A 23 27.59 0.29 18.34
N LEU A 24 27.80 -0.99 18.04
CA LEU A 24 27.15 -2.08 18.76
C LEU A 24 27.98 -2.65 19.93
N ASP A 25 29.21 -2.17 20.16
CA ASP A 25 30.10 -2.73 21.19
C ASP A 25 29.51 -2.67 22.60
N SER A 26 28.91 -1.53 22.97
CA SER A 26 28.28 -1.33 24.27
C SER A 26 27.01 -2.19 24.42
N VAL A 27 26.22 -2.26 23.37
CA VAL A 27 24.98 -3.05 23.34
C VAL A 27 25.28 -4.54 23.48
N LEU A 28 26.30 -5.02 22.76
CA LEU A 28 26.75 -6.41 22.85
C LEU A 28 27.30 -6.75 24.25
N ALA A 29 28.04 -5.84 24.86
CA ALA A 29 28.53 -6.03 26.23
C ALA A 29 27.38 -6.10 27.24
N THR A 30 26.39 -5.24 27.09
CA THR A 30 25.17 -5.24 27.93
C THR A 30 24.35 -6.52 27.73
N HIS A 31 24.17 -6.95 26.49
CA HIS A 31 23.47 -8.21 26.17
C HIS A 31 24.16 -9.41 26.85
N ARG A 32 25.47 -9.53 26.71
CA ARG A 32 26.23 -10.62 27.33
C ARG A 32 26.12 -10.61 28.87
N LYS A 33 26.17 -9.44 29.48
CA LYS A 33 25.99 -9.30 30.92
C LYS A 33 24.59 -9.77 31.35
N ARG A 34 23.54 -9.36 30.65
CA ARG A 34 22.17 -9.82 30.91
C ARG A 34 22.04 -11.34 30.75
N ARG A 35 22.73 -11.93 29.78
CA ARG A 35 22.77 -13.38 29.57
C ARG A 35 23.46 -14.13 30.72
N GLU A 36 24.56 -13.56 31.27
CA GLU A 36 25.22 -14.11 32.45
C GLU A 36 24.32 -14.05 33.69
N GLU A 37 23.50 -13.01 33.83
CA GLU A 37 22.57 -12.86 34.94
C GLU A 37 21.39 -13.83 34.84
N SER A 38 20.85 -14.07 33.64
CA SER A 38 19.75 -14.98 33.41
C SER A 38 19.73 -15.55 31.99
N ALA A 39 19.61 -16.87 31.89
CA ALA A 39 19.44 -17.55 30.63
C ALA A 39 18.08 -17.27 29.95
N ALA A 40 17.12 -16.69 30.68
CA ALA A 40 15.83 -16.25 30.13
C ALA A 40 15.95 -15.03 29.20
N ASN A 41 17.07 -14.29 29.25
CA ASN A 41 17.32 -13.12 28.41
C ASN A 41 17.73 -13.56 27.00
N ILE A 42 16.79 -13.58 26.06
CA ILE A 42 17.03 -14.16 24.72
C ILE A 42 17.34 -13.13 23.65
N MET A 43 16.92 -11.88 23.85
CA MET A 43 17.00 -10.85 22.82
C MET A 43 17.23 -9.47 23.42
N THR A 44 18.04 -8.66 22.75
CA THR A 44 18.18 -7.23 23.04
C THR A 44 17.97 -6.46 21.76
N MET A 45 16.93 -5.63 21.73
CA MET A 45 16.60 -4.73 20.64
C MET A 45 17.37 -3.42 20.79
N VAL A 46 17.81 -2.86 19.68
CA VAL A 46 18.42 -1.54 19.62
C VAL A 46 17.39 -0.52 19.23
N LEU A 47 17.11 0.42 20.11
CA LEU A 47 16.22 1.54 19.87
C LEU A 47 17.05 2.83 19.92
N SER A 48 16.76 3.78 19.04
CA SER A 48 17.36 5.10 19.03
C SER A 48 16.39 6.14 19.54
N SER A 49 16.84 7.01 20.44
CA SER A 49 16.08 8.20 20.80
C SER A 49 16.13 9.18 19.63
N SER A 50 15.05 9.85 19.33
CA SER A 50 15.00 10.86 18.27
C SER A 50 15.92 12.07 18.52
N GLY A 51 16.40 12.22 19.74
CA GLY A 51 17.31 13.31 20.11
C GLY A 51 16.65 14.69 20.03
N ALA A 52 17.51 15.74 20.10
CA ALA A 52 17.05 17.13 20.02
C ALA A 52 16.82 17.62 18.57
N HIS A 53 17.25 16.86 17.59
CA HIS A 53 17.15 17.18 16.16
C HIS A 53 16.34 16.11 15.44
N GLU A 54 15.26 16.53 14.81
CA GLU A 54 14.42 15.66 13.99
C GLU A 54 15.08 15.44 12.62
N HIS A 55 15.39 14.20 12.30
CA HIS A 55 15.74 13.82 10.92
C HIS A 55 14.49 13.30 10.18
N ARG A 56 14.52 13.32 8.85
CA ARG A 56 13.32 13.09 8.02
C ARG A 56 12.70 11.72 8.18
N THR A 57 13.49 10.71 8.50
CA THR A 57 13.01 9.34 8.68
C THR A 57 12.12 9.13 9.91
N GLN A 58 12.09 10.08 10.83
CA GLN A 58 11.17 10.03 11.98
C GLN A 58 9.72 10.36 11.63
N THR A 59 9.51 11.09 10.54
CA THR A 59 8.19 11.61 10.16
C THR A 59 7.42 10.69 9.23
N HIS A 60 8.02 9.58 8.81
CA HIS A 60 7.46 8.68 7.83
C HIS A 60 7.17 7.29 8.40
N GLY A 61 5.92 6.88 8.40
CA GLY A 61 5.53 5.51 8.66
C GLY A 61 4.75 5.26 9.95
N ILE A 62 4.70 4.00 10.30
CA ILE A 62 4.07 3.50 11.52
C ILE A 62 4.88 3.94 12.73
N THR A 63 4.18 4.39 13.76
CA THR A 63 4.82 4.77 15.02
C THR A 63 4.87 3.55 15.95
N PRO A 64 6.06 3.00 16.24
CA PRO A 64 6.19 1.93 17.21
C PRO A 64 5.95 2.46 18.62
N VAL A 65 5.22 1.71 19.43
CA VAL A 65 4.96 2.01 20.83
C VAL A 65 5.54 0.90 21.70
N PHE A 66 6.42 1.29 22.59
CA PHE A 66 7.08 0.37 23.52
C PHE A 66 6.68 0.68 24.95
N ALA A 67 6.27 -0.33 25.72
CA ALA A 67 6.26 -0.23 27.18
C ALA A 67 7.55 -0.86 27.70
N VAL A 68 8.36 -0.07 28.39
CA VAL A 68 9.69 -0.47 28.85
C VAL A 68 9.81 -0.24 30.35
N ASP A 69 10.31 -1.24 31.07
CA ASP A 69 10.62 -1.09 32.50
C ASP A 69 11.66 0.01 32.72
N SER A 70 11.36 0.96 33.57
CA SER A 70 12.20 2.15 33.78
C SER A 70 13.60 1.83 34.32
N LYS A 71 13.74 0.72 35.08
CA LYS A 71 14.98 0.37 35.79
C LYS A 71 15.90 -0.53 35.00
N ASN A 72 15.36 -1.63 34.46
CA ASN A 72 16.16 -2.67 33.84
C ASN A 72 16.08 -2.66 32.31
N LYS A 73 15.18 -1.82 31.73
CA LYS A 73 14.96 -1.69 30.29
C LYS A 73 14.41 -2.98 29.65
N ARG A 74 13.70 -3.80 30.41
CA ARG A 74 12.94 -4.92 29.87
C ARG A 74 11.80 -4.38 29.01
N CYS A 75 11.63 -4.91 27.82
CA CYS A 75 10.45 -4.64 27.00
C CYS A 75 9.28 -5.46 27.55
N LEU A 76 8.18 -4.78 27.88
CA LEU A 76 6.99 -5.37 28.46
C LEU A 76 5.87 -5.49 27.43
N HIS A 77 5.79 -4.54 26.50
CA HIS A 77 4.78 -4.50 25.47
C HIS A 77 5.33 -3.82 24.21
N TYR A 78 4.85 -4.25 23.08
CA TYR A 78 5.10 -3.65 21.77
C TYR A 78 3.82 -3.60 20.97
N ASP A 79 3.55 -2.47 20.37
CA ASP A 79 2.45 -2.27 19.45
C ASP A 79 2.82 -1.23 18.39
N GLU A 80 2.03 -1.13 17.33
CA GLU A 80 2.26 -0.23 16.22
C GLU A 80 1.01 0.63 16.01
N ILE A 81 1.16 1.94 16.07
CA ILE A 81 0.10 2.86 15.69
C ILE A 81 0.19 3.12 14.19
N ASN A 82 -0.77 2.58 13.46
CA ASN A 82 -0.93 2.88 12.05
C ASN A 82 -1.75 4.17 11.91
N PRO A 83 -1.20 5.23 11.28
CA PRO A 83 -1.91 6.50 11.14
C PRO A 83 -3.19 6.41 10.27
N LEU A 84 -3.39 5.28 9.55
CA LEU A 84 -4.62 5.01 8.78
C LEU A 84 -5.75 4.38 9.61
N GLN A 85 -5.43 3.82 10.78
CA GLN A 85 -6.47 3.24 11.63
C GLN A 85 -7.28 4.37 12.27
N SER A 86 -8.60 4.23 12.26
CA SER A 86 -9.52 5.12 12.96
C SER A 86 -9.25 5.14 14.46
N ASP A 87 -8.84 4.00 14.99
CA ASP A 87 -8.59 3.80 16.40
C ASP A 87 -7.09 3.96 16.70
N ARG A 88 -6.73 5.09 17.29
CA ARG A 88 -5.36 5.46 17.65
C ARG A 88 -5.04 5.19 19.12
N TYR A 89 -5.43 4.06 19.65
CA TYR A 89 -5.10 3.67 21.00
C TYR A 89 -4.33 2.36 21.03
N VAL A 90 -3.49 2.24 22.04
CA VAL A 90 -2.76 1.00 22.34
C VAL A 90 -3.36 0.40 23.60
N THR A 91 -3.72 -0.87 23.54
CA THR A 91 -4.26 -1.59 24.69
C THR A 91 -3.12 -2.32 25.39
N LEU A 92 -2.79 -1.87 26.60
CA LEU A 92 -1.81 -2.56 27.43
C LEU A 92 -2.46 -3.74 28.17
N ASP A 93 -1.74 -4.85 28.22
CA ASP A 93 -2.17 -6.00 29.02
C ASP A 93 -2.23 -5.62 30.51
N PRO A 94 -3.36 -5.87 31.21
CA PRO A 94 -3.49 -5.62 32.64
C PRO A 94 -2.42 -6.29 33.52
N ALA A 95 -1.84 -7.40 33.07
CA ALA A 95 -0.74 -8.05 33.77
C ALA A 95 0.53 -7.19 33.87
N ILE A 96 0.72 -6.23 32.96
CA ILE A 96 1.90 -5.37 32.98
C ILE A 96 1.99 -4.53 34.26
N PRO A 97 0.98 -3.73 34.64
CA PRO A 97 1.01 -2.95 35.88
C PRO A 97 0.89 -3.82 37.14
N ASP A 98 0.19 -4.94 37.07
CA ASP A 98 -0.13 -5.75 38.25
C ASP A 98 1.00 -6.72 38.63
N GLU A 99 1.66 -7.33 37.67
CA GLU A 99 2.59 -8.45 37.92
C GLU A 99 4.03 -8.20 37.44
N LEU A 100 4.20 -7.47 36.32
CA LEU A 100 5.51 -7.37 35.68
C LEU A 100 6.37 -6.20 36.17
N SER A 101 5.80 -5.02 36.30
CA SER A 101 6.55 -3.83 36.73
C SER A 101 5.65 -2.78 37.34
N THR A 102 6.09 -2.23 38.48
CA THR A 102 5.44 -1.10 39.14
C THR A 102 5.86 0.26 38.59
N ASP A 103 6.88 0.29 37.72
CA ASP A 103 7.47 1.54 37.23
C ASP A 103 7.96 1.32 35.78
N PHE A 104 7.11 1.66 34.81
CA PHE A 104 7.37 1.51 33.39
C PHE A 104 7.04 2.79 32.62
N GLU A 105 7.66 2.96 31.48
CA GLU A 105 7.50 4.09 30.57
C GLU A 105 6.86 3.60 29.28
N VAL A 106 5.81 4.28 28.80
CA VAL A 106 5.29 4.07 27.44
C VAL A 106 5.94 5.09 26.53
N ARG A 107 6.66 4.61 25.53
CA ARG A 107 7.48 5.41 24.63
C ARG A 107 7.00 5.26 23.20
N ALA A 108 6.59 6.36 22.58
CA ALA A 108 6.21 6.45 21.17
C ALA A 108 7.19 7.35 20.37
N ASP A 109 8.24 7.82 21.02
CA ASP A 109 9.27 8.69 20.45
C ASP A 109 10.54 7.95 20.03
N LEU A 110 10.57 6.63 20.22
CA LEU A 110 11.74 5.82 19.90
C LEU A 110 11.68 5.35 18.44
N ILE A 111 12.84 5.38 17.80
CA ILE A 111 13.03 4.80 16.48
C ILE A 111 13.56 3.38 16.68
N ASP A 112 12.86 2.41 16.10
CA ASP A 112 13.34 1.04 16.06
C ASP A 112 14.47 0.93 15.02
N ALA A 113 15.69 0.70 15.50
CA ALA A 113 16.84 0.51 14.62
C ALA A 113 16.76 -0.79 13.82
N GLN A 114 15.85 -1.71 14.20
CA GLN A 114 15.72 -3.04 13.60
C GLN A 114 17.06 -3.81 13.55
N ILE A 115 17.82 -3.62 14.60
CA ILE A 115 19.05 -4.34 14.91
C ILE A 115 18.80 -5.07 16.22
N ASP A 116 18.90 -6.38 16.19
CA ASP A 116 18.63 -7.22 17.34
C ASP A 116 19.81 -8.12 17.65
N ILE A 117 20.21 -8.18 18.91
CA ILE A 117 21.17 -9.15 19.39
C ILE A 117 20.40 -10.31 19.99
N CYS A 118 20.52 -11.47 19.37
CA CYS A 118 19.69 -12.64 19.62
C CYS A 118 20.53 -13.82 20.07
N THR A 119 19.95 -14.69 20.91
CA THR A 119 20.48 -16.01 21.19
C THR A 119 19.92 -17.04 20.21
N PRO A 120 20.54 -18.21 20.02
CA PRO A 120 19.99 -19.28 19.17
C PRO A 120 18.56 -19.70 19.52
N GLU A 121 18.14 -19.50 20.78
CA GLU A 121 16.79 -19.80 21.24
C GLU A 121 15.71 -19.01 20.50
N VAL A 122 16.03 -17.80 20.00
CA VAL A 122 15.13 -16.99 19.17
C VAL A 122 14.75 -17.73 17.88
N LEU A 123 15.73 -18.41 17.24
CA LEU A 123 15.47 -19.20 16.03
C LEU A 123 14.62 -20.43 16.32
N ALA A 124 14.82 -21.05 17.49
CA ALA A 124 14.00 -22.19 17.90
C ALA A 124 12.55 -21.78 18.12
N LEU A 125 12.30 -20.71 18.89
CA LEU A 125 10.95 -20.15 19.09
C LEU A 125 10.28 -19.77 17.77
N TRP A 126 11.03 -19.15 16.86
CA TRP A 126 10.51 -18.78 15.54
C TRP A 126 10.13 -20.00 14.69
N SER A 127 10.87 -21.11 14.84
CA SER A 127 10.59 -22.35 14.11
C SER A 127 9.43 -23.17 14.71
N GLU A 128 9.09 -22.95 15.97
CA GLU A 128 8.06 -23.69 16.69
C GLU A 128 6.64 -23.14 16.40
N SER A 129 6.52 -21.85 16.09
CA SER A 129 5.24 -21.22 15.79
C SER A 129 5.14 -20.83 14.31
N PHE A 130 4.06 -21.24 13.66
CA PHE A 130 3.77 -20.83 12.27
C PHE A 130 3.28 -19.38 12.19
N ASP A 131 2.82 -18.79 13.29
CA ASP A 131 2.27 -17.44 13.35
C ASP A 131 3.35 -16.35 13.42
N TYR A 132 4.63 -16.73 13.62
CA TYR A 132 5.74 -15.79 13.75
C TYR A 132 6.36 -15.45 12.39
N GLU A 133 5.60 -14.82 11.50
CA GLU A 133 6.07 -14.44 10.17
C GLU A 133 7.00 -13.22 10.21
N LEU A 134 6.60 -12.17 10.93
CA LEU A 134 7.32 -10.89 11.01
C LEU A 134 8.03 -10.71 12.36
N PRO A 135 9.26 -10.16 12.36
CA PRO A 135 10.07 -10.00 13.57
C PRO A 135 9.43 -9.16 14.66
N ARG A 136 8.75 -8.07 14.30
CA ARG A 136 8.14 -7.15 15.28
C ARG A 136 6.70 -7.53 15.58
N ARG A 137 5.88 -7.53 14.59
CA ARG A 137 4.44 -7.65 14.74
C ARG A 137 4.00 -8.99 15.30
N ASN A 138 4.51 -10.08 14.74
CA ASN A 138 4.10 -11.42 15.14
C ASN A 138 5.01 -11.99 16.21
N PHE A 139 6.33 -12.06 15.96
CA PHE A 139 7.26 -12.68 16.89
C PHE A 139 7.41 -11.90 18.19
N LEU A 140 7.78 -10.61 18.12
CA LEU A 140 7.99 -9.80 19.31
C LEU A 140 6.73 -9.69 20.16
N HIS A 141 5.61 -9.33 19.53
CA HIS A 141 4.32 -9.24 20.20
C HIS A 141 3.91 -10.57 20.85
N GLY A 142 4.01 -11.70 20.13
CA GLY A 142 3.67 -13.02 20.63
C GLY A 142 4.53 -13.47 21.81
N VAL A 143 5.85 -13.29 21.72
CA VAL A 143 6.77 -13.64 22.82
C VAL A 143 6.53 -12.79 24.07
N LEU A 144 6.21 -11.50 23.90
CA LEU A 144 5.91 -10.62 25.03
C LEU A 144 4.56 -10.95 25.65
N LYS A 145 3.53 -11.27 24.87
CA LYS A 145 2.21 -11.64 25.34
C LYS A 145 2.24 -12.97 26.12
N ASP A 146 2.99 -13.94 25.63
CA ASP A 146 3.05 -15.29 26.22
C ASP A 146 4.19 -15.45 27.23
N TRP A 147 4.69 -14.37 27.84
CA TRP A 147 5.84 -14.38 28.73
C TRP A 147 5.70 -15.35 29.91
N GLU A 148 4.50 -15.52 30.45
CA GLU A 148 4.20 -16.45 31.54
C GLU A 148 4.45 -17.91 31.13
N LEU A 149 4.13 -18.27 29.89
CA LEU A 149 4.27 -19.62 29.36
C LEU A 149 5.70 -19.92 28.93
N ASN A 150 6.31 -18.98 28.20
CA ASN A 150 7.63 -19.19 27.61
C ASN A 150 8.80 -18.82 28.54
N GLY A 151 8.56 -17.99 29.57
CA GLY A 151 9.54 -17.51 30.54
C GLY A 151 10.69 -16.71 29.93
N LYS A 152 10.51 -16.18 28.70
CA LYS A 152 11.56 -15.47 27.96
C LYS A 152 11.47 -13.98 28.17
N MET A 153 12.62 -13.32 28.18
CA MET A 153 12.73 -11.88 28.38
C MET A 153 13.44 -11.22 27.22
N ILE A 154 12.86 -10.09 26.79
CA ILE A 154 13.41 -9.24 25.73
C ILE A 154 13.71 -7.87 26.34
N TYR A 155 14.85 -7.30 25.97
CA TYR A 155 15.31 -6.02 26.49
C TYR A 155 15.44 -5.00 25.37
N ALA A 156 15.25 -3.74 25.72
CA ALA A 156 15.52 -2.60 24.86
C ALA A 156 16.81 -1.91 25.31
N GLU A 157 17.72 -1.65 24.38
CA GLU A 157 18.84 -0.77 24.60
C GLU A 157 18.57 0.53 23.85
N ILE A 158 18.34 1.60 24.61
CA ILE A 158 17.98 2.90 24.06
C ILE A 158 19.25 3.72 23.92
N LEU A 159 19.57 4.10 22.69
CA LEU A 159 20.75 4.89 22.36
C LEU A 159 20.33 6.35 22.11
N ASP A 160 21.04 7.27 22.72
CA ASP A 160 20.84 8.71 22.54
C ASP A 160 21.55 9.27 21.31
N GLU A 161 22.49 8.52 20.77
CA GLU A 161 23.29 8.89 19.61
C GLU A 161 23.29 7.76 18.57
N GLY A 162 23.32 8.15 17.31
CA GLY A 162 23.37 7.23 16.18
C GLY A 162 22.18 7.36 15.26
N TYR A 163 22.40 6.96 14.02
CA TYR A 163 21.42 6.96 12.96
C TYR A 163 21.06 5.53 12.58
N ALA A 164 19.78 5.24 12.46
CA ALA A 164 19.30 3.99 11.91
C ALA A 164 17.98 4.22 11.17
N ALA A 165 17.92 3.76 9.94
CA ALA A 165 16.69 3.79 9.15
C ALA A 165 16.72 2.69 8.09
N ARG A 166 15.55 2.19 7.71
CA ARG A 166 15.38 1.17 6.66
C ARG A 166 14.86 1.80 5.38
N SER A 167 15.50 1.47 4.27
CA SER A 167 15.04 1.84 2.93
C SER A 167 13.93 0.89 2.45
N SER A 168 12.85 0.79 3.23
CA SER A 168 11.76 -0.16 2.99
C SER A 168 10.83 0.24 1.84
N ASN A 169 10.83 1.51 1.47
CA ASN A 169 10.03 2.07 0.38
C ASN A 169 10.73 3.28 -0.26
N LEU A 170 10.16 3.83 -1.33
CA LEU A 170 10.76 4.94 -2.06
C LEU A 170 10.83 6.23 -1.25
N GLN A 171 9.90 6.47 -0.34
CA GLN A 171 9.96 7.66 0.52
C GLN A 171 11.08 7.54 1.55
N MET A 172 11.24 6.39 2.17
CA MET A 172 12.37 6.13 3.06
C MET A 172 13.70 6.19 2.30
N TYR A 173 13.74 5.71 1.05
CA TYR A 173 14.91 5.85 0.18
C TYR A 173 15.27 7.32 -0.06
N ASP A 174 14.29 8.17 -0.39
CA ASP A 174 14.51 9.62 -0.53
C ASP A 174 14.95 10.27 0.79
N ALA A 175 14.23 10.00 1.89
CA ALA A 175 14.54 10.55 3.20
C ALA A 175 15.97 10.20 3.66
N ILE A 176 16.34 8.93 3.56
CA ILE A 176 17.69 8.45 3.92
C ILE A 176 18.75 9.08 3.02
N SER A 177 18.50 9.19 1.70
CA SER A 177 19.43 9.81 0.77
C SER A 177 19.73 11.27 1.13
N ARG A 178 18.70 12.02 1.54
CA ARG A 178 18.85 13.41 1.97
C ARG A 178 19.53 13.52 3.33
N ASP A 179 19.19 12.64 4.28
CA ASP A 179 19.86 12.56 5.57
C ASP A 179 21.36 12.23 5.41
N MET A 180 21.70 11.36 4.45
CA MET A 180 23.10 11.07 4.10
C MET A 180 23.82 12.30 3.54
N LEU A 181 23.19 13.07 2.68
CA LEU A 181 23.76 14.31 2.13
C LEU A 181 23.96 15.36 3.22
N GLU A 182 23.05 15.45 4.18
CA GLU A 182 23.13 16.34 5.34
C GLU A 182 24.16 15.87 6.40
N GLY A 183 24.64 14.63 6.29
CA GLY A 183 25.70 14.08 7.15
C GLY A 183 25.22 13.33 8.39
N TRP A 184 23.91 13.07 8.54
CA TRP A 184 23.36 12.30 9.67
C TRP A 184 23.95 10.90 9.82
N THR A 185 24.31 10.29 8.71
CA THR A 185 24.88 8.95 8.65
C THR A 185 26.40 8.89 8.82
N SER A 186 27.05 10.02 9.18
CA SER A 186 28.52 10.06 9.32
C SER A 186 29.04 8.87 10.13
N PRO A 187 30.11 8.17 9.68
CA PRO A 187 31.03 8.53 8.58
C PRO A 187 30.58 8.10 7.18
N PHE A 188 29.42 7.50 7.00
CA PHE A 188 28.87 7.07 5.71
C PHE A 188 28.17 8.22 4.97
N ALA A 189 28.72 9.41 5.03
CA ALA A 189 28.23 10.58 4.31
C ALA A 189 29.29 11.02 3.31
N PRO A 190 28.95 11.73 2.22
CA PRO A 190 29.95 12.23 1.27
C PRO A 190 31.11 12.98 1.96
N GLN A 191 30.81 13.73 3.03
CA GLN A 191 31.78 14.57 3.76
C GLN A 191 32.81 13.79 4.57
N GLY A 192 32.45 12.63 5.08
CA GLY A 192 33.32 11.82 5.93
C GLY A 192 33.57 10.43 5.35
N ASN A 193 33.41 10.29 4.04
CA ASN A 193 33.41 8.99 3.40
C ASN A 193 34.68 8.20 3.66
N ILE A 194 34.50 7.05 4.31
CA ILE A 194 35.61 6.12 4.65
C ILE A 194 35.90 5.12 3.52
N ILE A 195 35.18 5.14 2.42
CA ILE A 195 35.37 4.24 1.29
C ILE A 195 36.55 4.75 0.45
N PRO A 196 37.68 4.05 0.38
CA PRO A 196 38.92 4.57 -0.23
C PRO A 196 38.82 4.89 -1.71
N SER A 197 37.81 4.30 -2.41
CA SER A 197 37.62 4.49 -3.85
C SER A 197 36.65 5.64 -4.19
N GLN A 198 36.14 6.32 -3.19
CA GLN A 198 35.16 7.41 -3.36
C GLN A 198 35.73 8.68 -2.74
N SER A 199 35.95 9.69 -3.55
CA SER A 199 36.40 11.01 -3.13
C SER A 199 35.46 12.07 -3.69
N TYR A 200 34.99 12.94 -2.83
CA TYR A 200 34.02 13.99 -3.18
C TYR A 200 34.63 15.38 -2.99
N SER A 201 34.38 16.23 -3.98
CA SER A 201 34.61 17.68 -3.90
C SER A 201 33.31 18.39 -3.56
N TYR A 202 33.38 19.37 -2.65
CA TYR A 202 32.22 20.13 -2.19
C TYR A 202 32.19 21.49 -2.83
N TYR A 203 31.03 21.86 -3.31
CA TYR A 203 30.74 23.15 -3.90
C TYR A 203 29.69 23.90 -3.07
N ASP A 204 29.62 25.21 -3.23
CA ASP A 204 28.61 26.04 -2.59
C ASP A 204 27.19 25.55 -2.98
N GLY A 205 26.23 25.73 -2.07
CA GLY A 205 24.84 25.27 -2.28
C GLY A 205 24.58 23.81 -1.89
N GLY A 206 25.47 23.15 -1.14
CA GLY A 206 25.27 21.78 -0.65
C GLY A 206 25.44 20.71 -1.73
N VAL A 207 26.37 20.94 -2.65
CA VAL A 207 26.66 20.02 -3.75
C VAL A 207 27.88 19.17 -3.43
N ALA A 208 27.74 17.84 -3.53
CA ALA A 208 28.83 16.89 -3.44
C ALA A 208 29.08 16.25 -4.81
N ALA A 209 30.26 16.45 -5.38
CA ALA A 209 30.61 15.88 -6.67
C ALA A 209 31.79 14.91 -6.52
N GLU A 210 31.62 13.68 -7.00
CA GLU A 210 32.68 12.65 -6.99
C GLU A 210 33.77 13.01 -8.00
N ASP A 211 35.01 12.69 -7.66
CA ASP A 211 36.16 12.98 -8.51
C ASP A 211 36.00 12.41 -9.92
N GLY A 212 36.29 13.24 -10.93
CA GLY A 212 36.12 12.88 -12.34
C GLY A 212 34.76 13.29 -12.93
N SER A 213 33.86 13.82 -12.13
CA SER A 213 32.63 14.47 -12.64
C SER A 213 32.97 15.80 -13.32
N SER A 214 32.16 16.22 -14.29
CA SER A 214 32.33 17.47 -15.03
C SER A 214 31.04 18.29 -15.01
N LEU A 215 31.10 19.48 -14.39
CA LEU A 215 30.00 20.43 -14.34
C LEU A 215 30.32 21.61 -15.23
N ALA A 216 29.38 22.02 -16.09
CA ALA A 216 29.53 23.24 -16.88
C ALA A 216 29.51 24.49 -15.97
N ASN A 217 30.28 25.52 -16.32
CA ASN A 217 30.45 26.71 -15.47
C ASN A 217 29.15 27.52 -15.29
N ASP A 218 28.19 27.38 -16.17
CA ASP A 218 26.89 28.05 -16.19
C ASP A 218 25.74 27.15 -15.71
N ALA A 219 26.06 25.97 -15.22
CA ALA A 219 25.07 25.08 -14.59
C ALA A 219 24.78 25.55 -13.16
N GLU A 220 23.50 25.66 -12.83
CA GLU A 220 23.00 25.94 -11.48
C GLU A 220 22.70 24.63 -10.77
N VAL A 221 23.52 24.23 -9.80
CA VAL A 221 23.34 22.98 -9.04
C VAL A 221 23.23 23.31 -7.56
N SER A 222 22.26 22.72 -6.85
CA SER A 222 22.05 22.91 -5.42
C SER A 222 21.55 21.64 -4.73
N SER A 223 21.95 21.43 -3.48
CA SER A 223 21.49 20.30 -2.63
C SER A 223 21.51 18.94 -3.35
N SER A 224 22.57 18.65 -4.08
CA SER A 224 22.64 17.54 -5.03
C SER A 224 23.94 16.77 -4.95
N VAL A 225 23.89 15.51 -5.39
CA VAL A 225 25.08 14.64 -5.48
C VAL A 225 25.31 14.30 -6.95
N VAL A 226 26.57 14.35 -7.40
CA VAL A 226 26.98 13.98 -8.75
C VAL A 226 28.05 12.89 -8.69
N GLY A 227 27.76 11.74 -9.24
CA GLY A 227 28.66 10.58 -9.27
C GLY A 227 29.79 10.73 -10.26
N LYS A 228 30.78 9.86 -10.12
CA LYS A 228 32.02 9.83 -10.91
C LYS A 228 31.74 9.72 -12.41
N ASN A 229 32.59 10.40 -13.22
CA ASN A 229 32.55 10.43 -14.69
C ASN A 229 31.25 11.00 -15.26
N SER A 230 30.33 11.53 -14.44
CA SER A 230 29.10 12.11 -14.93
C SER A 230 29.35 13.52 -15.45
N THR A 231 28.64 13.89 -16.53
CA THR A 231 28.78 15.16 -17.21
C THR A 231 27.48 15.94 -17.17
N ILE A 232 27.55 17.22 -16.73
CA ILE A 232 26.42 18.13 -16.71
C ILE A 232 26.66 19.22 -17.73
N GLY A 233 25.74 19.36 -18.68
CA GLY A 233 25.79 20.32 -19.78
C GLY A 233 25.52 21.75 -19.35
N ALA A 234 25.69 22.67 -20.32
CA ALA A 234 25.52 24.09 -20.13
C ALA A 234 24.07 24.49 -19.86
N GLY A 235 23.83 25.49 -19.00
CA GLY A 235 22.51 26.03 -18.71
C GLY A 235 21.57 25.09 -17.94
N CYS A 236 22.09 24.01 -17.34
CA CYS A 236 21.29 23.08 -16.53
C CYS A 236 20.88 23.68 -15.19
N LYS A 237 19.68 23.33 -14.73
CA LYS A 237 19.17 23.65 -13.41
C LYS A 237 18.87 22.35 -12.65
N ILE A 238 19.65 22.09 -11.60
CA ILE A 238 19.58 20.84 -10.85
C ILE A 238 19.42 21.18 -9.37
N SER A 239 18.33 20.72 -8.77
CA SER A 239 18.07 20.94 -7.34
C SER A 239 17.60 19.66 -6.67
N GLY A 240 18.12 19.40 -5.46
CA GLY A 240 17.70 18.26 -4.62
C GLY A 240 17.85 16.89 -5.30
N SER A 241 18.76 16.75 -6.28
CA SER A 241 18.82 15.57 -7.15
C SER A 241 20.07 14.74 -6.92
N PHE A 242 19.94 13.43 -7.08
CA PHE A 242 21.02 12.44 -6.92
C PHE A 242 21.35 11.83 -8.28
N ILE A 243 22.52 12.17 -8.81
CA ILE A 243 22.99 11.70 -10.12
C ILE A 243 24.06 10.64 -9.90
N GLY A 244 23.86 9.45 -10.42
CA GLY A 244 24.76 8.32 -10.35
C GLY A 244 26.02 8.51 -11.17
N ARG A 245 26.74 7.41 -11.41
CA ARG A 245 28.01 7.41 -12.14
C ARG A 245 27.79 7.25 -13.63
N ASP A 246 28.75 7.76 -14.42
CA ASP A 246 28.79 7.63 -15.87
C ASP A 246 27.54 8.22 -16.58
N CYS A 247 26.80 9.11 -15.91
CA CYS A 247 25.61 9.76 -16.44
C CYS A 247 25.95 10.89 -17.40
N LYS A 248 25.06 11.13 -18.38
CA LYS A 248 25.19 12.23 -19.33
C LYS A 248 23.95 13.10 -19.30
N ILE A 249 24.09 14.32 -18.77
CA ILE A 249 23.03 15.31 -18.74
C ILE A 249 23.34 16.35 -19.82
N GLY A 250 22.45 16.49 -20.78
CA GLY A 250 22.55 17.43 -21.90
C GLY A 250 22.48 18.89 -21.48
N ALA A 251 22.37 19.81 -22.45
CA ALA A 251 22.27 21.24 -22.18
C ALA A 251 20.81 21.66 -21.85
N ASN A 252 20.65 22.69 -21.02
CA ASN A 252 19.35 23.27 -20.64
C ASN A 252 18.38 22.27 -20.03
N VAL A 253 18.87 21.27 -19.32
CA VAL A 253 18.08 20.27 -18.60
C VAL A 253 17.69 20.83 -17.23
N THR A 254 16.45 20.58 -16.82
CA THR A 254 15.96 20.88 -15.47
C THR A 254 15.68 19.57 -14.73
N LEU A 255 16.32 19.37 -13.58
CA LEU A 255 16.09 18.24 -12.67
C LEU A 255 15.72 18.78 -11.29
N GLU A 256 14.55 18.40 -10.79
CA GLU A 256 14.07 18.82 -9.48
C GLU A 256 13.70 17.59 -8.64
N ASN A 257 14.45 17.34 -7.55
CA ASN A 257 14.23 16.21 -6.64
C ASN A 257 14.22 14.84 -7.34
N CYS A 258 15.15 14.61 -8.25
CA CYS A 258 15.22 13.41 -9.07
C CYS A 258 16.33 12.47 -8.61
N PHE A 259 16.11 11.18 -8.85
CA PHE A 259 17.13 10.15 -8.78
C PHE A 259 17.47 9.67 -10.19
N VAL A 260 18.67 9.92 -10.62
CA VAL A 260 19.21 9.46 -11.90
C VAL A 260 20.30 8.45 -11.60
N TRP A 261 20.06 7.18 -11.87
CA TRP A 261 21.00 6.11 -11.56
C TRP A 261 22.09 5.99 -12.62
N ASN A 262 22.95 4.99 -12.49
CA ASN A 262 24.18 4.93 -13.29
C ASN A 262 23.90 4.78 -14.79
N ASP A 263 24.85 5.24 -15.60
CA ASP A 263 24.83 5.13 -17.07
C ASP A 263 23.60 5.77 -17.75
N ALA A 264 22.80 6.54 -17.02
CA ALA A 264 21.62 7.16 -17.57
C ALA A 264 21.96 8.37 -18.46
N ILE A 265 21.13 8.62 -19.47
CA ILE A 265 21.31 9.71 -20.43
C ILE A 265 20.03 10.56 -20.45
N VAL A 266 20.19 11.84 -20.17
CA VAL A 266 19.13 12.84 -20.31
C VAL A 266 19.57 13.81 -21.39
N GLU A 267 18.86 13.86 -22.51
CA GLU A 267 19.22 14.73 -23.64
C GLU A 267 18.74 16.18 -23.42
N ASP A 268 19.14 17.09 -24.35
CA ASP A 268 18.98 18.53 -24.22
C ASP A 268 17.52 18.96 -23.99
N GLY A 269 17.31 19.94 -23.13
CA GLY A 269 16.04 20.62 -22.91
C GLY A 269 14.98 19.80 -22.14
N ALA A 270 15.31 18.62 -21.64
CA ALA A 270 14.39 17.81 -20.85
C ALA A 270 14.09 18.46 -19.49
N ARG A 271 12.88 18.29 -18.99
CA ARG A 271 12.42 18.72 -17.67
C ARG A 271 11.88 17.53 -16.92
N ILE A 272 12.45 17.24 -15.77
CA ILE A 272 12.12 16.08 -14.96
C ILE A 272 11.96 16.55 -13.51
N SER A 273 10.85 16.19 -12.89
CA SER A 273 10.58 16.49 -11.49
C SER A 273 10.18 15.24 -10.73
N GLN A 274 10.63 15.13 -9.47
CA GLN A 274 10.26 14.09 -8.49
C GLN A 274 10.16 12.67 -9.09
N SER A 275 11.19 12.27 -9.85
CA SER A 275 11.16 11.03 -10.64
C SER A 275 12.43 10.20 -10.47
N ILE A 276 12.32 8.91 -10.73
CA ILE A 276 13.47 7.98 -10.74
C ILE A 276 13.73 7.51 -12.16
N LEU A 277 14.97 7.69 -12.61
CA LEU A 277 15.51 7.10 -13.83
C LEU A 277 16.49 6.01 -13.43
N ALA A 278 16.16 4.76 -13.73
CA ALA A 278 17.01 3.61 -13.40
C ALA A 278 18.24 3.53 -14.32
N ASP A 279 19.15 2.59 -14.02
CA ASP A 279 20.39 2.44 -14.75
C ASP A 279 20.17 2.29 -16.26
N SER A 280 21.02 2.99 -17.02
CA SER A 280 21.00 2.98 -18.48
C SER A 280 19.70 3.49 -19.13
N ALA A 281 18.84 4.19 -18.38
CA ALA A 281 17.66 4.83 -18.94
C ALA A 281 18.05 6.00 -19.85
N ILE A 282 17.31 6.18 -20.94
CA ILE A 282 17.56 7.26 -21.92
C ILE A 282 16.30 8.08 -22.08
N VAL A 283 16.40 9.36 -21.77
CA VAL A 283 15.34 10.36 -21.97
C VAL A 283 15.74 11.26 -23.14
N GLY A 284 14.92 11.32 -24.17
CA GLY A 284 15.13 12.12 -25.37
C GLY A 284 15.00 13.63 -25.15
N LYS A 285 15.21 14.39 -26.22
CA LYS A 285 15.20 15.87 -26.18
C LYS A 285 13.83 16.43 -25.88
N ASN A 286 13.84 17.55 -25.12
CA ASN A 286 12.64 18.32 -24.79
C ASN A 286 11.50 17.49 -24.18
N CYS A 287 11.82 16.38 -23.53
CA CYS A 287 10.84 15.59 -22.80
C CYS A 287 10.38 16.32 -21.53
N ILE A 288 9.14 16.12 -21.16
CA ILE A 288 8.57 16.60 -19.90
C ILE A 288 8.11 15.37 -19.12
N ILE A 289 8.75 15.12 -18.00
CA ILE A 289 8.46 13.99 -17.12
C ILE A 289 7.91 14.56 -15.82
N ALA A 290 6.62 14.30 -15.56
CA ALA A 290 5.92 14.81 -14.39
C ALA A 290 6.26 14.00 -13.13
N ASP A 291 5.82 14.53 -12.00
CA ASP A 291 6.10 14.04 -10.67
C ASP A 291 5.67 12.56 -10.50
N GLY A 292 6.44 11.81 -9.71
CA GLY A 292 6.13 10.41 -9.39
C GLY A 292 6.42 9.41 -10.52
N THR A 293 7.04 9.84 -11.62
CA THR A 293 7.34 8.95 -12.74
C THR A 293 8.52 8.03 -12.42
N LEU A 294 8.37 6.74 -12.72
CA LEU A 294 9.42 5.73 -12.62
C LEU A 294 9.79 5.21 -14.01
N ILE A 295 11.05 5.41 -14.40
CA ILE A 295 11.60 4.90 -15.66
C ILE A 295 12.56 3.76 -15.35
N SER A 296 12.18 2.54 -15.75
CA SER A 296 12.91 1.31 -15.43
C SER A 296 14.22 1.18 -16.21
N PHE A 297 14.98 0.14 -15.89
CA PHE A 297 16.30 -0.16 -16.44
C PHE A 297 16.29 -0.23 -17.97
N GLY A 298 17.22 0.51 -18.59
CA GLY A 298 17.42 0.48 -20.03
C GLY A 298 16.25 0.98 -20.88
N VAL A 299 15.25 1.60 -20.29
CA VAL A 299 14.12 2.22 -21.00
C VAL A 299 14.61 3.37 -21.86
N ARG A 300 14.07 3.47 -23.07
CA ARG A 300 14.31 4.58 -23.98
C ARG A 300 13.01 5.33 -24.28
N VAL A 301 12.96 6.60 -23.88
CA VAL A 301 11.88 7.55 -24.19
C VAL A 301 12.32 8.40 -25.39
N ALA A 302 11.49 8.53 -26.43
CA ALA A 302 11.81 9.32 -27.61
C ALA A 302 11.75 10.84 -27.33
N ASP A 303 12.13 11.64 -28.33
CA ASP A 303 12.14 13.11 -28.22
C ASP A 303 10.72 13.70 -28.12
N ASN A 304 10.59 14.81 -27.40
CA ASN A 304 9.37 15.60 -27.25
C ASN A 304 8.17 14.86 -26.62
N ILE A 305 8.45 13.85 -25.80
CA ILE A 305 7.42 13.09 -25.08
C ILE A 305 7.05 13.82 -23.77
N LYS A 306 5.76 13.72 -23.44
CA LYS A 306 5.24 14.15 -22.13
C LYS A 306 4.68 12.94 -21.41
N LEU A 307 5.23 12.64 -20.24
CA LEU A 307 4.70 11.62 -19.35
C LEU A 307 3.85 12.27 -18.26
N SER A 308 2.72 11.63 -17.96
CA SER A 308 1.81 12.05 -16.89
C SER A 308 2.41 11.75 -15.52
N GLU A 309 1.85 12.37 -14.51
CA GLU A 309 2.15 12.11 -13.10
C GLU A 309 1.92 10.63 -12.75
N GLY A 310 2.85 10.06 -11.97
CA GLY A 310 2.78 8.68 -11.51
C GLY A 310 2.99 7.59 -12.57
N ALA A 311 3.42 7.94 -13.78
CA ALA A 311 3.64 6.95 -14.82
C ALA A 311 4.80 5.99 -14.48
N VAL A 312 4.57 4.69 -14.60
CA VAL A 312 5.58 3.65 -14.44
C VAL A 312 5.87 3.03 -15.81
N ILE A 313 7.12 3.17 -16.29
CA ILE A 313 7.52 2.72 -17.62
C ILE A 313 8.54 1.58 -17.49
N SER A 314 8.26 0.44 -18.13
CA SER A 314 9.11 -0.73 -18.04
C SER A 314 9.37 -1.37 -19.39
N THR A 315 10.47 -2.14 -19.48
CA THR A 315 10.80 -3.02 -20.61
C THR A 315 10.27 -4.44 -20.41
N VAL A 316 9.78 -4.75 -19.21
CA VAL A 316 9.28 -6.08 -18.84
C VAL A 316 7.91 -5.98 -18.17
N THR A 317 7.11 -7.03 -18.29
CA THR A 317 5.84 -7.20 -17.58
C THR A 317 6.08 -7.62 -16.12
N ALA A 318 5.03 -7.67 -15.29
CA ALA A 318 5.09 -8.22 -13.93
C ALA A 318 5.58 -9.68 -13.89
N ALA A 319 5.32 -10.46 -14.93
CA ALA A 319 5.83 -11.83 -15.08
C ALA A 319 7.31 -11.90 -15.55
N GLY A 320 7.97 -10.74 -15.75
CA GLY A 320 9.36 -10.68 -16.23
C GLY A 320 9.53 -10.90 -17.73
N GLU A 321 8.45 -10.92 -18.50
CA GLU A 321 8.49 -11.07 -19.95
C GLU A 321 8.66 -9.71 -20.64
N PRO A 322 9.32 -9.62 -21.81
CA PRO A 322 9.44 -8.38 -22.56
C PRO A 322 8.09 -7.81 -22.96
N VAL A 323 7.86 -6.50 -22.72
CA VAL A 323 6.62 -5.82 -23.09
C VAL A 323 6.50 -5.57 -24.59
N ALA A 324 5.27 -5.52 -25.09
CA ALA A 324 4.98 -4.96 -26.41
C ALA A 324 5.20 -3.44 -26.35
N LYS A 325 6.04 -2.91 -27.25
CA LYS A 325 6.43 -1.49 -27.28
C LYS A 325 5.24 -0.59 -27.53
N ASP A 326 5.04 0.39 -26.67
CA ASP A 326 4.02 1.43 -26.88
C ASP A 326 4.62 2.65 -27.57
N THR A 327 4.60 2.62 -28.90
CA THR A 327 5.12 3.72 -29.73
C THR A 327 4.18 4.93 -29.75
N SER A 328 2.95 4.80 -29.32
CA SER A 328 1.98 5.90 -29.27
C SER A 328 2.27 6.84 -28.11
N LEU A 329 2.60 6.29 -26.95
CA LEU A 329 2.89 7.03 -25.73
C LEU A 329 4.37 7.47 -25.65
N LEU A 330 5.30 6.58 -25.98
CA LEU A 330 6.74 6.77 -25.73
C LEU A 330 7.54 7.11 -27.00
N GLY A 331 6.88 7.13 -28.16
CA GLY A 331 7.45 7.47 -29.45
C GLY A 331 8.13 6.33 -30.19
N ALA A 332 8.52 6.57 -31.44
CA ALA A 332 8.94 5.52 -32.38
C ALA A 332 10.24 4.78 -32.00
N THR A 333 11.11 5.39 -31.21
CA THR A 333 12.41 4.81 -30.81
C THR A 333 12.37 4.07 -29.50
N THR A 334 11.20 3.96 -28.86
CA THR A 334 11.04 3.29 -27.57
C THR A 334 11.25 1.78 -27.64
N ASN A 335 11.63 1.20 -26.52
CA ASN A 335 11.72 -0.23 -26.27
C ASN A 335 10.81 -0.69 -25.12
N ALA A 336 9.93 0.20 -24.62
CA ALA A 336 9.19 0.03 -23.39
C ALA A 336 7.68 0.32 -23.57
N ALA A 337 6.92 0.03 -22.55
CA ALA A 337 5.50 0.35 -22.42
C ALA A 337 5.18 0.75 -20.96
N PRO A 338 4.01 1.35 -20.68
CA PRO A 338 3.52 1.49 -19.32
C PRO A 338 3.47 0.14 -18.61
N PHE A 339 3.96 0.13 -17.38
CA PHE A 339 3.88 -1.05 -16.52
C PHE A 339 2.48 -1.15 -15.94
N VAL A 340 1.88 -2.31 -16.08
CA VAL A 340 0.58 -2.63 -15.48
C VAL A 340 0.83 -3.79 -14.53
N ASP A 341 0.53 -3.58 -13.26
CA ASP A 341 0.53 -4.67 -12.28
C ASP A 341 -0.79 -5.44 -12.44
N PRO A 342 -0.76 -6.75 -12.72
CA PRO A 342 -1.99 -7.54 -12.82
C PRO A 342 -2.83 -7.51 -11.54
N GLU A 343 -2.20 -7.34 -10.39
CA GLU A 343 -2.88 -7.26 -9.12
C GLU A 343 -3.58 -5.89 -8.92
N ASP A 344 -3.10 -4.82 -9.56
CA ASP A 344 -3.74 -3.49 -9.48
C ASP A 344 -5.07 -3.44 -10.26
N GLU A 345 -5.26 -4.30 -11.25
CA GLU A 345 -6.53 -4.40 -11.99
C GLU A 345 -7.62 -5.17 -11.21
N GLU A 346 -7.23 -5.87 -10.14
CA GLU A 346 -8.11 -6.74 -9.36
C GLU A 346 -8.57 -6.14 -8.03
N THR A 347 -7.97 -5.04 -7.58
CA THR A 347 -8.28 -4.42 -6.30
C THR A 347 -9.21 -3.21 -6.43
N ASP A 348 -10.11 -3.06 -5.49
CA ASP A 348 -11.02 -1.91 -5.37
C ASP A 348 -10.22 -0.62 -5.07
N ASP A 349 -10.68 0.54 -5.54
CA ASP A 349 -10.01 1.84 -5.31
C ASP A 349 -9.90 2.20 -3.82
N GLU A 350 -10.72 1.59 -2.96
CA GLU A 350 -10.70 1.75 -1.51
C GLU A 350 -9.80 0.73 -0.78
N ASP A 351 -9.16 -0.21 -1.49
CA ASP A 351 -8.30 -1.20 -0.86
C ASP A 351 -7.00 -0.53 -0.33
N PRO A 352 -6.73 -0.62 0.99
CA PRO A 352 -5.51 -0.07 1.59
C PRO A 352 -4.22 -0.58 0.93
N SER A 353 -4.23 -1.79 0.35
CA SER A 353 -3.07 -2.35 -0.33
C SER A 353 -2.76 -1.67 -1.66
N ARG A 354 -3.78 -1.24 -2.40
CA ARG A 354 -3.59 -0.44 -3.63
C ARG A 354 -3.02 0.93 -3.29
N LEU A 355 -3.55 1.56 -2.25
CA LEU A 355 -2.98 2.79 -1.70
C LEU A 355 -1.53 2.58 -1.28
N GLN A 356 -1.20 1.46 -0.66
CA GLN A 356 0.17 1.11 -0.28
C GLN A 356 1.07 0.93 -1.50
N LYS A 357 0.64 0.20 -2.53
CA LYS A 357 1.41 0.01 -3.77
C LYS A 357 1.58 1.34 -4.51
N SER A 358 0.53 2.14 -4.65
CA SER A 358 0.61 3.45 -5.30
C SER A 358 1.57 4.39 -4.57
N LEU A 359 1.65 4.31 -3.24
CA LEU A 359 2.58 5.08 -2.43
C LEU A 359 4.01 4.58 -2.51
N ILE A 360 4.23 3.28 -2.63
CA ILE A 360 5.57 2.70 -2.85
C ILE A 360 6.17 3.25 -4.15
N TYR A 361 5.35 3.41 -5.19
CA TYR A 361 5.79 3.87 -6.51
C TYR A 361 5.57 5.36 -6.77
N SER A 362 4.78 6.06 -5.97
CA SER A 362 4.52 7.50 -6.15
C SER A 362 5.55 8.35 -5.44
N LEU A 363 6.27 9.15 -6.19
CA LEU A 363 7.20 10.17 -5.69
C LEU A 363 6.53 11.54 -5.53
N ALA A 364 5.26 11.68 -5.87
CA ALA A 364 4.55 12.97 -5.86
C ALA A 364 4.52 13.64 -4.47
N HIS A 365 4.63 12.85 -3.40
CA HIS A 365 4.58 13.32 -2.01
C HIS A 365 5.95 13.40 -1.32
N LEU A 366 7.05 13.16 -2.02
CA LEU A 366 8.40 13.17 -1.41
C LEU A 366 8.84 14.53 -0.87
N ASN A 367 8.25 15.61 -1.35
CA ASN A 367 8.59 16.96 -0.93
C ASN A 367 7.72 17.53 0.20
N LEU A 368 7.00 16.67 0.92
CA LEU A 368 6.33 17.14 2.12
C LEU A 368 7.40 17.64 3.10
N SER A 369 7.45 18.96 3.29
CA SER A 369 8.32 19.54 4.30
C SER A 369 7.94 18.98 5.67
N THR A 370 8.90 18.87 6.57
CA THR A 370 8.66 18.41 7.94
C THR A 370 7.56 19.22 8.62
N SER A 371 7.47 20.53 8.29
CA SER A 371 6.39 21.41 8.77
C SER A 371 5.01 21.05 8.23
N SER A 372 4.91 20.56 6.98
CA SER A 372 3.63 20.14 6.40
C SER A 372 3.10 18.85 7.02
N ILE A 373 3.99 17.94 7.39
CA ILE A 373 3.63 16.68 8.05
C ILE A 373 3.18 16.93 9.50
N SER A 374 3.88 17.79 10.24
CA SER A 374 3.48 18.15 11.61
C SER A 374 2.16 18.92 11.64
N THR A 375 1.88 19.77 10.65
CA THR A 375 0.61 20.48 10.52
C THR A 375 -0.55 19.51 10.22
N LEU A 376 -0.32 18.50 9.39
CA LEU A 376 -1.31 17.43 9.12
C LEU A 376 -1.59 16.56 10.36
N ALA A 377 -0.59 16.35 11.21
CA ALA A 377 -0.75 15.61 12.47
C ALA A 377 -1.45 16.43 13.57
N SER A 378 -1.30 17.76 13.58
CA SER A 378 -1.92 18.65 14.58
C SER A 378 -3.38 18.98 14.26
N ASP A 379 -3.79 18.97 12.98
CA ASP A 379 -5.19 19.23 12.59
C ASP A 379 -6.17 18.08 12.92
N VAL A 380 -5.67 16.97 13.43
CA VAL A 380 -6.49 15.80 13.81
C VAL A 380 -7.03 15.91 15.26
N SER A 381 -6.60 16.90 16.02
CA SER A 381 -6.96 17.05 17.46
C SER A 381 -8.07 18.07 17.77
N SER A 382 -8.79 18.62 16.79
CA SER A 382 -9.98 19.42 17.04
C SER A 382 -11.25 18.63 16.73
N ASP A 383 -11.91 18.17 17.80
CA ASP A 383 -13.34 17.92 17.82
C ASP A 383 -14.08 19.14 17.25
N ASP A 384 -14.72 18.95 16.13
CA ASP A 384 -15.92 19.69 15.78
C ASP A 384 -16.76 18.80 14.84
N GLU A 385 -17.81 18.28 15.42
CA GLU A 385 -18.99 17.79 14.73
C GLU A 385 -19.62 18.99 14.00
N ASP A 386 -19.43 19.11 12.70
CA ASP A 386 -20.44 19.51 11.71
C ASP A 386 -19.73 19.96 10.42
N ASP A 387 -19.90 19.25 9.37
CA ASP A 387 -20.06 19.62 7.97
C ASP A 387 -19.47 18.55 7.01
N GLY A 388 -20.38 17.78 6.46
CA GLY A 388 -20.07 16.55 5.69
C GLY A 388 -19.73 16.78 4.22
N GLY A 389 -18.86 17.71 3.86
CA GLY A 389 -18.53 17.94 2.45
C GLY A 389 -17.03 17.98 2.11
N PHE A 390 -16.17 18.31 3.05
CA PHE A 390 -14.72 18.45 2.82
C PHE A 390 -13.87 17.31 3.40
N ALA A 391 -14.45 16.45 4.20
CA ALA A 391 -13.74 15.39 4.91
C ALA A 391 -13.27 14.24 4.00
N ALA A 392 -14.01 13.90 2.95
CA ALA A 392 -13.70 12.77 2.07
C ALA A 392 -12.44 13.01 1.23
N ASP A 393 -12.25 14.21 0.69
CA ASP A 393 -11.07 14.54 -0.13
C ASP A 393 -9.79 14.70 0.73
N ALA A 394 -9.94 15.24 1.94
CA ALA A 394 -8.85 15.34 2.91
C ALA A 394 -8.47 13.96 3.49
N MET A 395 -9.44 13.07 3.72
CA MET A 395 -9.18 11.68 4.14
C MET A 395 -8.52 10.86 3.02
N SER A 396 -8.92 11.04 1.78
CA SER A 396 -8.28 10.39 0.62
C SER A 396 -6.82 10.81 0.48
N ARG A 397 -6.49 12.09 0.69
CA ARG A 397 -5.10 12.58 0.69
C ARG A 397 -4.31 12.12 1.92
N ARG A 398 -4.93 12.02 3.10
CA ARG A 398 -4.29 11.51 4.32
C ARG A 398 -4.04 10.01 4.24
N SER A 399 -4.98 9.26 3.67
CA SER A 399 -4.84 7.83 3.41
C SER A 399 -3.61 7.52 2.55
N ARG A 400 -3.29 8.37 1.57
CA ARG A 400 -2.11 8.22 0.70
C ARG A 400 -0.77 8.43 1.41
N LEU A 401 -0.73 9.12 2.55
CA LEU A 401 0.52 9.47 3.24
C LEU A 401 0.98 8.46 4.28
N SER A 402 0.12 7.53 4.71
CA SER A 402 0.37 6.76 5.91
C SER A 402 0.48 5.24 5.71
N SER A 403 0.51 4.78 4.46
CA SER A 403 0.47 3.35 4.12
C SER A 403 1.85 2.66 4.11
N PHE A 404 2.78 3.07 4.96
CA PHE A 404 4.18 2.77 4.74
C PHE A 404 4.74 1.52 5.35
N ALA A 405 4.08 0.77 6.14
CA ALA A 405 4.80 -0.29 6.83
C ALA A 405 3.97 -1.37 7.48
N SER A 406 2.80 -1.69 7.01
CA SER A 406 2.20 -2.90 7.50
C SER A 406 2.01 -3.92 6.39
N ASP A 407 2.79 -4.95 6.47
CA ASP A 407 2.61 -6.24 5.81
C ASP A 407 1.25 -6.91 6.20
N ASP A 408 0.42 -6.20 6.96
CA ASP A 408 -0.93 -6.62 7.37
C ASP A 408 -1.95 -6.52 6.24
N SER A 409 -1.60 -5.82 5.19
CA SER A 409 -2.39 -5.81 3.97
C SER A 409 -2.35 -7.15 3.23
N THR A 410 -1.30 -7.98 3.44
CA THR A 410 -1.21 -9.31 2.82
C THR A 410 -2.33 -10.25 3.27
N GLY A 411 -2.74 -10.20 4.54
CA GLY A 411 -3.86 -11.02 5.02
C GLY A 411 -5.22 -10.59 4.47
N ARG A 412 -5.45 -9.29 4.30
CA ARG A 412 -6.73 -8.75 3.79
C ARG A 412 -6.84 -8.77 2.28
N THR A 413 -5.76 -8.48 1.57
CA THR A 413 -5.68 -8.62 0.11
C THR A 413 -5.69 -10.07 -0.33
N SER A 414 -5.05 -10.96 0.43
CA SER A 414 -5.14 -12.39 0.25
C SER A 414 -6.59 -12.85 0.35
N PHE A 415 -7.38 -12.41 1.37
CA PHE A 415 -8.78 -12.81 1.49
C PHE A 415 -9.58 -12.48 0.24
N HIS A 416 -9.58 -11.20 -0.21
CA HIS A 416 -10.40 -10.80 -1.36
C HIS A 416 -9.99 -11.57 -2.63
N THR A 417 -8.70 -11.61 -2.93
CA THR A 417 -8.16 -12.30 -4.11
C THR A 417 -8.44 -13.79 -4.07
N ASP A 418 -8.11 -14.46 -2.95
CA ASP A 418 -8.31 -15.90 -2.79
C ASP A 418 -9.80 -16.27 -2.79
N ALA A 419 -10.63 -15.46 -2.14
CA ALA A 419 -12.08 -15.63 -2.10
C ALA A 419 -12.70 -15.46 -3.49
N VAL A 420 -12.33 -14.42 -4.24
CA VAL A 420 -12.81 -14.20 -5.62
C VAL A 420 -12.35 -15.32 -6.54
N HIS A 421 -11.08 -15.73 -6.48
CA HIS A 421 -10.57 -16.86 -7.28
C HIS A 421 -11.28 -18.17 -6.96
N GLY A 422 -11.41 -18.53 -5.69
CA GLY A 422 -12.10 -19.76 -5.26
C GLY A 422 -13.58 -19.78 -5.72
N LEU A 423 -14.28 -18.64 -5.58
CA LEU A 423 -15.66 -18.52 -6.05
C LEU A 423 -15.77 -18.58 -7.58
N LEU A 424 -14.86 -17.90 -8.32
CA LEU A 424 -14.83 -17.95 -9.78
C LEU A 424 -14.58 -19.36 -10.31
N ASP A 425 -13.64 -20.08 -9.73
CA ASP A 425 -13.34 -21.47 -10.11
C ASP A 425 -14.54 -22.40 -9.84
N ALA A 426 -15.23 -22.19 -8.71
CA ALA A 426 -16.46 -22.89 -8.42
C ALA A 426 -17.60 -22.55 -9.43
N LEU A 427 -17.70 -21.30 -9.85
CA LEU A 427 -18.69 -20.85 -10.86
C LEU A 427 -18.35 -21.33 -12.27
N ARG A 428 -17.07 -21.53 -12.60
CA ARG A 428 -16.61 -22.05 -13.90
C ARG A 428 -16.71 -23.55 -14.01
N ALA A 429 -16.62 -24.29 -12.89
CA ALA A 429 -16.63 -25.74 -12.90
C ALA A 429 -17.95 -26.28 -13.51
N GLU A 430 -17.90 -27.38 -14.30
CA GLU A 430 -19.07 -27.94 -14.98
C GLU A 430 -19.96 -28.82 -14.07
N SER A 431 -19.41 -29.34 -12.98
CA SER A 431 -20.12 -30.23 -12.06
C SER A 431 -19.67 -29.98 -10.62
N GLY A 432 -20.57 -30.21 -9.66
CA GLY A 432 -20.34 -30.05 -8.23
C GLY A 432 -21.40 -29.20 -7.54
N ASP A 433 -21.50 -29.35 -6.21
CA ASP A 433 -22.37 -28.53 -5.37
C ASP A 433 -21.60 -27.28 -4.91
N PHE A 434 -22.27 -26.13 -4.81
CA PHE A 434 -21.67 -24.87 -4.39
C PHE A 434 -21.36 -24.86 -2.87
N ASP A 435 -21.86 -25.84 -2.13
CA ASP A 435 -21.63 -25.97 -0.67
C ASP A 435 -20.14 -26.14 -0.32
N SER A 436 -19.33 -26.77 -1.19
CA SER A 436 -17.88 -26.87 -0.98
C SER A 436 -17.19 -25.51 -1.07
N ALA A 437 -17.57 -24.70 -2.06
CA ALA A 437 -17.04 -23.34 -2.20
C ALA A 437 -17.46 -22.44 -1.04
N LYS A 438 -18.68 -22.60 -0.54
CA LYS A 438 -19.16 -21.91 0.67
C LYS A 438 -18.31 -22.25 1.90
N LEU A 439 -17.98 -23.52 2.10
CA LEU A 439 -17.15 -23.95 3.24
C LEU A 439 -15.74 -23.40 3.13
N GLU A 440 -15.16 -23.42 1.94
CA GLU A 440 -13.82 -22.86 1.69
C GLU A 440 -13.80 -21.35 1.91
N PHE A 441 -14.80 -20.62 1.38
CA PHE A 441 -14.97 -19.19 1.59
C PHE A 441 -15.12 -18.82 3.07
N MET A 442 -15.93 -19.58 3.83
CA MET A 442 -16.08 -19.37 5.28
C MET A 442 -14.82 -19.75 6.06
N GLY A 443 -14.05 -20.72 5.56
CA GLY A 443 -12.73 -21.06 6.11
C GLY A 443 -11.73 -19.92 5.93
N LEU A 444 -11.69 -19.32 4.74
CA LEU A 444 -10.88 -18.11 4.46
C LEU A 444 -11.28 -16.92 5.34
N ARG A 445 -12.59 -16.68 5.53
CA ARG A 445 -13.09 -15.66 6.46
C ARG A 445 -12.51 -15.82 7.86
N LEU A 446 -12.58 -17.03 8.40
CA LEU A 446 -12.09 -17.32 9.76
C LEU A 446 -10.57 -17.20 9.86
N ALA A 447 -9.84 -17.58 8.80
CA ALA A 447 -8.38 -17.50 8.78
C ALA A 447 -7.86 -16.06 8.71
N THR A 448 -8.62 -15.15 8.07
CA THR A 448 -8.20 -13.77 7.82
C THR A 448 -8.97 -12.73 8.64
N ASP A 449 -9.91 -13.16 9.49
CA ASP A 449 -10.82 -12.29 10.27
C ASP A 449 -11.52 -11.23 9.39
N ALA A 450 -12.00 -11.67 8.21
CA ALA A 450 -12.59 -10.78 7.24
C ALA A 450 -13.96 -10.25 7.68
N SER A 451 -14.19 -8.96 7.53
CA SER A 451 -15.46 -8.30 7.86
C SER A 451 -16.58 -8.65 6.88
N ASP A 452 -17.82 -8.46 7.29
CA ASP A 452 -19.00 -8.73 6.44
C ASP A 452 -18.99 -7.86 5.16
N SER A 453 -18.48 -6.62 5.23
CA SER A 453 -18.30 -5.76 4.05
C SER A 453 -17.27 -6.34 3.06
N MET A 454 -16.16 -6.92 3.56
CA MET A 454 -15.17 -7.59 2.69
C MET A 454 -15.74 -8.84 2.02
N MET A 455 -16.51 -9.63 2.75
CA MET A 455 -17.20 -10.79 2.19
C MET A 455 -18.19 -10.38 1.09
N ARG A 456 -18.99 -9.34 1.36
CA ARG A 456 -19.97 -8.79 0.43
C ARG A 456 -19.31 -8.35 -0.88
N LYS A 457 -18.20 -7.62 -0.78
CA LYS A 457 -17.41 -7.17 -1.94
C LYS A 457 -16.84 -8.35 -2.74
N ALA A 458 -16.29 -9.37 -2.07
CA ALA A 458 -15.73 -10.54 -2.75
C ALA A 458 -16.79 -11.33 -3.51
N VAL A 459 -17.97 -11.54 -2.91
CA VAL A 459 -19.10 -12.21 -3.57
C VAL A 459 -19.59 -11.41 -4.77
N ALA A 460 -19.83 -10.10 -4.60
CA ALA A 460 -20.27 -9.21 -5.68
C ALA A 460 -19.29 -9.24 -6.86
N THR A 461 -17.98 -9.14 -6.58
CA THR A 461 -16.92 -9.17 -7.59
C THR A 461 -16.88 -10.49 -8.35
N ALA A 462 -16.95 -11.63 -7.65
CA ALA A 462 -16.89 -12.95 -8.29
C ALA A 462 -18.06 -13.18 -9.25
N PHE A 463 -19.29 -12.86 -8.84
CA PHE A 463 -20.47 -13.04 -9.69
C PHE A 463 -20.52 -12.03 -10.84
N ALA A 464 -20.15 -10.77 -10.62
CA ALA A 464 -20.07 -9.76 -11.66
C ALA A 464 -19.01 -10.13 -12.73
N ARG A 465 -17.83 -10.58 -12.32
CA ARG A 465 -16.79 -11.07 -13.24
C ARG A 465 -17.24 -12.29 -14.03
N ARG A 466 -17.89 -13.24 -13.37
CA ARG A 466 -18.44 -14.41 -14.08
C ARG A 466 -19.46 -14.03 -15.13
N ALA A 467 -20.34 -13.08 -14.84
CA ALA A 467 -21.31 -12.57 -15.79
C ALA A 467 -20.63 -11.84 -16.96
N ALA A 468 -19.61 -11.04 -16.69
CA ALA A 468 -18.82 -10.35 -17.70
C ALA A 468 -18.04 -11.34 -18.61
N GLU A 469 -17.43 -12.38 -18.04
CA GLU A 469 -16.76 -13.45 -18.82
C GLU A 469 -17.72 -14.07 -19.86
N LEU A 470 -18.94 -14.39 -19.45
CA LEU A 470 -19.95 -15.01 -20.31
C LEU A 470 -20.38 -14.12 -21.48
N LEU A 471 -20.14 -12.80 -21.41
CA LEU A 471 -20.36 -11.87 -22.52
C LEU A 471 -19.25 -11.92 -23.57
N THR A 472 -18.06 -12.35 -23.22
CA THR A 472 -16.91 -12.37 -24.14
C THR A 472 -17.06 -13.48 -25.18
N LEU A 473 -16.52 -13.25 -26.38
CA LEU A 473 -16.57 -14.23 -27.47
C LEU A 473 -15.83 -15.53 -27.13
N GLU A 474 -14.81 -15.46 -26.28
CA GLU A 474 -14.01 -16.61 -25.84
C GLU A 474 -14.83 -17.58 -24.98
N HIS A 475 -15.84 -17.09 -24.27
CA HIS A 475 -16.69 -17.87 -23.35
C HIS A 475 -18.14 -18.03 -23.85
N GLY A 476 -18.40 -17.78 -25.14
CA GLY A 476 -19.66 -18.08 -25.78
C GLY A 476 -20.48 -16.87 -26.24
N GLY A 477 -20.07 -15.64 -25.96
CA GLY A 477 -20.69 -14.40 -26.46
C GLY A 477 -22.18 -14.29 -26.16
N LEU A 478 -22.61 -14.60 -24.95
CA LEU A 478 -24.03 -14.58 -24.55
C LEU A 478 -24.58 -13.16 -24.56
N GLU A 479 -25.88 -13.04 -24.70
CA GLU A 479 -26.60 -11.79 -24.47
C GLU A 479 -26.59 -11.43 -22.97
N PRO A 480 -26.60 -10.13 -22.57
CA PRO A 480 -26.48 -9.69 -21.19
C PRO A 480 -27.49 -10.37 -20.23
N SER A 481 -28.75 -10.51 -20.61
CA SER A 481 -29.76 -11.16 -19.78
C SER A 481 -29.48 -12.64 -19.53
N LYS A 482 -29.01 -13.37 -20.57
CA LYS A 482 -28.65 -14.78 -20.45
C LYS A 482 -27.33 -14.98 -19.70
N ALA A 483 -26.41 -14.03 -19.81
CA ALA A 483 -25.16 -14.04 -19.07
C ALA A 483 -25.43 -13.83 -17.57
N ALA A 484 -26.28 -12.88 -17.20
CA ALA A 484 -26.73 -12.64 -15.83
C ALA A 484 -27.45 -13.88 -15.25
N GLU A 485 -28.46 -14.40 -15.94
CA GLU A 485 -29.19 -15.61 -15.52
C GLU A 485 -28.22 -16.78 -15.29
N LYS A 486 -27.33 -17.06 -16.26
CA LYS A 486 -26.38 -18.16 -16.17
C LYS A 486 -25.36 -17.98 -15.05
N ALA A 487 -24.89 -16.77 -14.81
CA ALA A 487 -23.95 -16.50 -13.73
C ALA A 487 -24.55 -16.79 -12.35
N LEU A 488 -25.84 -16.46 -12.15
CA LEU A 488 -26.52 -16.60 -10.86
C LEU A 488 -27.13 -18.00 -10.64
N THR A 489 -27.66 -18.65 -11.70
CA THR A 489 -28.47 -19.86 -11.59
C THR A 489 -27.79 -21.15 -12.06
N ALA A 490 -26.66 -21.07 -12.79
CA ALA A 490 -26.00 -22.26 -13.33
C ALA A 490 -25.54 -23.25 -12.25
N ARG A 491 -25.31 -22.78 -11.03
CA ARG A 491 -24.86 -23.59 -9.91
C ARG A 491 -25.93 -23.72 -8.85
N LYS A 492 -26.23 -24.96 -8.50
CA LYS A 492 -27.18 -25.25 -7.42
C LYS A 492 -26.59 -24.76 -6.09
N GLY A 493 -27.33 -23.90 -5.39
CA GLY A 493 -26.91 -23.31 -4.11
C GLY A 493 -26.24 -21.94 -4.23
N ALA A 494 -25.84 -21.50 -5.44
CA ALA A 494 -25.19 -20.20 -5.63
C ALA A 494 -26.11 -19.01 -5.25
N THR A 495 -27.38 -19.04 -5.68
CA THR A 495 -28.38 -18.03 -5.32
C THR A 495 -28.60 -17.93 -3.81
N ARG A 496 -28.69 -19.06 -3.14
CA ARG A 496 -28.83 -19.11 -1.69
C ARG A 496 -27.57 -18.57 -0.99
N PHE A 497 -26.39 -18.85 -1.53
CA PHE A 497 -25.13 -18.35 -1.00
C PHE A 497 -25.06 -16.81 -1.13
N ILE A 498 -25.45 -16.23 -2.27
CA ILE A 498 -25.47 -14.76 -2.44
C ILE A 498 -26.40 -14.14 -1.41
N HIS A 499 -27.60 -14.68 -1.23
CA HIS A 499 -28.57 -14.16 -0.26
C HIS A 499 -28.06 -14.24 1.18
N GLU A 500 -27.51 -15.40 1.60
CA GLU A 500 -27.07 -15.63 3.00
C GLU A 500 -25.75 -14.91 3.36
N VAL A 501 -24.83 -14.77 2.41
CA VAL A 501 -23.45 -14.34 2.66
C VAL A 501 -23.09 -13.05 1.92
N GLY A 502 -23.66 -12.86 0.73
CA GLY A 502 -23.30 -11.76 -0.15
C GLY A 502 -24.07 -10.49 0.12
N VAL A 503 -25.39 -10.57 0.31
CA VAL A 503 -26.23 -9.38 0.35
C VAL A 503 -26.53 -8.93 1.78
N GLY A 504 -26.92 -9.85 2.69
CA GLY A 504 -27.41 -9.49 4.03
C GLY A 504 -28.87 -9.02 4.03
N GLY A 505 -29.40 -8.68 5.23
CA GLY A 505 -30.82 -8.37 5.40
C GLY A 505 -31.18 -6.89 5.52
N GLY A 506 -30.25 -5.95 5.32
CA GLY A 506 -30.50 -4.54 5.49
C GLY A 506 -30.34 -3.73 4.19
N GLU A 507 -31.08 -2.63 4.07
CA GLU A 507 -31.03 -1.72 2.92
C GLU A 507 -29.59 -1.22 2.64
N ALA A 508 -28.87 -0.76 3.66
CA ALA A 508 -27.49 -0.29 3.52
C ALA A 508 -26.55 -1.38 3.00
N GLU A 509 -26.79 -2.64 3.38
CA GLU A 509 -26.02 -3.80 2.93
C GLU A 509 -26.29 -4.13 1.46
N GLN A 510 -27.54 -4.00 1.04
CA GLN A 510 -27.94 -4.18 -0.36
C GLN A 510 -27.35 -3.09 -1.25
N ILE A 511 -27.35 -1.83 -0.80
CA ILE A 511 -26.72 -0.70 -1.51
C ILE A 511 -25.21 -0.96 -1.70
N GLU A 512 -24.50 -1.39 -0.65
CA GLU A 512 -23.09 -1.72 -0.75
C GLU A 512 -22.82 -2.87 -1.75
N PHE A 513 -23.67 -3.87 -1.76
CA PHE A 513 -23.55 -4.99 -2.70
C PHE A 513 -23.71 -4.52 -4.15
N VAL A 514 -24.74 -3.71 -4.45
CA VAL A 514 -24.97 -3.19 -5.79
C VAL A 514 -23.84 -2.28 -6.25
N LEU A 515 -23.30 -1.43 -5.37
CA LEU A 515 -22.14 -0.59 -5.66
C LEU A 515 -20.90 -1.45 -5.99
N ALA A 516 -20.68 -2.54 -5.25
CA ALA A 516 -19.56 -3.46 -5.52
C ALA A 516 -19.74 -4.18 -6.87
N VAL A 517 -20.97 -4.61 -7.23
CA VAL A 517 -21.26 -5.18 -8.55
C VAL A 517 -21.00 -4.16 -9.67
N GLN A 518 -21.44 -2.92 -9.50
CA GLN A 518 -21.25 -1.84 -10.48
C GLN A 518 -19.76 -1.58 -10.73
N ARG A 519 -18.96 -1.46 -9.67
CA ARG A 519 -17.49 -1.26 -9.74
C ARG A 519 -16.80 -2.45 -10.40
N ALA A 520 -17.17 -3.67 -10.02
CA ALA A 520 -16.59 -4.88 -10.61
C ALA A 520 -16.87 -5.01 -12.11
N LEU A 521 -18.03 -4.58 -12.57
CA LEU A 521 -18.36 -4.55 -14.00
C LEU A 521 -17.63 -3.44 -14.75
N LEU A 522 -17.38 -2.29 -14.13
CA LEU A 522 -16.60 -1.22 -14.73
C LEU A 522 -15.15 -1.65 -14.97
N SER A 523 -14.56 -2.42 -14.03
CA SER A 523 -13.20 -2.96 -14.14
C SER A 523 -13.09 -4.24 -14.98
N ALA A 524 -14.20 -4.78 -15.51
CA ALA A 524 -14.18 -6.04 -16.24
C ALA A 524 -13.52 -5.92 -17.62
N ARG A 525 -12.49 -6.73 -17.85
CA ARG A 525 -11.72 -6.75 -19.12
C ARG A 525 -12.60 -7.20 -20.32
N GLY A 526 -12.43 -6.54 -21.43
CA GLY A 526 -13.05 -6.94 -22.70
C GLY A 526 -14.55 -6.61 -22.82
N VAL A 527 -15.12 -5.85 -21.90
CA VAL A 527 -16.49 -5.38 -21.93
C VAL A 527 -16.50 -3.84 -21.95
N GLU A 528 -17.06 -3.26 -23.02
CA GLU A 528 -17.18 -1.80 -23.11
C GLU A 528 -18.21 -1.26 -22.09
N PRO A 529 -18.00 -0.06 -21.49
CA PRO A 529 -18.87 0.51 -20.47
C PRO A 529 -20.38 0.51 -20.83
N PRO A 530 -20.83 0.84 -22.05
CA PRO A 530 -22.24 0.78 -22.39
C PRO A 530 -22.83 -0.63 -22.35
N ARG A 531 -22.02 -1.66 -22.62
CA ARG A 531 -22.43 -3.08 -22.58
C ARG A 531 -22.40 -3.61 -21.16
N ALA A 532 -21.43 -3.16 -20.36
CA ALA A 532 -21.36 -3.43 -18.93
C ALA A 532 -22.60 -2.85 -18.18
N GLY A 533 -23.06 -1.66 -18.55
CA GLY A 533 -24.28 -1.08 -17.98
C GLY A 533 -25.55 -1.88 -18.30
N ILE A 534 -25.66 -2.44 -19.50
CA ILE A 534 -26.78 -3.34 -19.85
C ILE A 534 -26.70 -4.65 -19.02
N LEU A 535 -25.50 -5.16 -18.81
CA LEU A 535 -25.28 -6.33 -17.96
C LEU A 535 -25.63 -6.03 -16.49
N LEU A 536 -25.28 -4.84 -15.97
CA LEU A 536 -25.66 -4.41 -14.64
C LEU A 536 -27.20 -4.40 -14.48
N ALA A 537 -27.92 -3.78 -15.42
CA ALA A 537 -29.39 -3.77 -15.40
C ALA A 537 -29.96 -5.20 -15.41
N ALA A 538 -29.39 -6.09 -16.22
CA ALA A 538 -29.82 -7.49 -16.28
C ALA A 538 -29.53 -8.26 -14.97
N LEU A 539 -28.38 -8.00 -14.33
CA LEU A 539 -28.05 -8.60 -13.04
C LEU A 539 -28.99 -8.12 -11.93
N LEU A 540 -29.25 -6.81 -11.85
CA LEU A 540 -30.20 -6.25 -10.87
C LEU A 540 -31.61 -6.82 -11.06
N GLN A 541 -32.10 -6.90 -12.31
CA GLN A 541 -33.38 -7.50 -12.61
C GLN A 541 -33.47 -8.97 -12.20
N GLN A 542 -32.41 -9.76 -12.42
CA GLN A 542 -32.36 -11.16 -12.03
C GLN A 542 -32.25 -11.34 -10.50
N LEU A 543 -31.48 -10.50 -9.83
CA LEU A 543 -31.35 -10.53 -8.37
C LEU A 543 -32.68 -10.16 -7.68
N TYR A 544 -33.40 -9.19 -8.22
CA TYR A 544 -34.74 -8.85 -7.78
C TYR A 544 -35.74 -10.01 -8.03
N ALA A 545 -35.75 -10.59 -9.23
CA ALA A 545 -36.61 -11.73 -9.55
C ALA A 545 -36.33 -13.01 -8.74
N LEU A 546 -35.17 -13.11 -8.12
CA LEU A 546 -34.75 -14.22 -7.26
C LEU A 546 -34.92 -13.91 -5.77
N ASP A 547 -35.60 -12.83 -5.40
CA ASP A 547 -35.81 -12.35 -4.02
C ASP A 547 -34.48 -12.19 -3.24
N ILE A 548 -33.40 -11.76 -3.92
CA ILE A 548 -32.07 -11.53 -3.32
C ILE A 548 -31.89 -10.04 -3.01
N LEU A 549 -32.39 -9.16 -3.86
CA LEU A 549 -32.43 -7.72 -3.65
C LEU A 549 -33.89 -7.27 -3.56
N GLU A 550 -34.14 -6.39 -2.61
CA GLU A 550 -35.41 -5.72 -2.42
C GLU A 550 -35.45 -4.42 -3.21
N GLU A 551 -36.63 -3.90 -3.43
CA GLU A 551 -36.84 -2.66 -4.15
C GLU A 551 -36.11 -1.48 -3.51
N GLU A 552 -36.26 -1.34 -2.19
CA GLU A 552 -35.61 -0.29 -1.39
C GLU A 552 -34.09 -0.28 -1.57
N GLY A 553 -33.46 -1.46 -1.65
CA GLY A 553 -32.01 -1.57 -1.88
C GLY A 553 -31.55 -1.08 -3.26
N ILE A 554 -32.38 -1.32 -4.31
CA ILE A 554 -32.08 -0.85 -5.67
C ILE A 554 -32.35 0.65 -5.80
N LEU A 555 -33.44 1.14 -5.24
CA LEU A 555 -33.81 2.56 -5.24
C LEU A 555 -32.83 3.37 -4.37
N GLY A 556 -32.42 2.85 -3.21
CA GLY A 556 -31.41 3.45 -2.37
C GLY A 556 -30.06 3.60 -3.09
N TRP A 557 -29.61 2.55 -3.81
CA TRP A 557 -28.42 2.65 -4.67
C TRP A 557 -28.60 3.70 -5.78
N TRP A 558 -29.80 3.83 -6.36
CA TRP A 558 -30.04 4.80 -7.42
C TRP A 558 -29.90 6.24 -6.93
N VAL A 559 -30.23 6.53 -5.69
CA VAL A 559 -30.08 7.88 -5.09
C VAL A 559 -28.68 8.12 -4.56
N ASP A 560 -27.90 7.07 -4.27
CA ASP A 560 -26.57 7.16 -3.68
C ASP A 560 -25.58 7.92 -4.58
N GLU A 561 -24.90 8.91 -4.01
CA GLU A 561 -23.89 9.73 -4.72
C GLU A 561 -22.68 8.91 -5.18
N ARG A 562 -22.32 7.86 -4.46
CA ARG A 562 -21.23 6.95 -4.80
C ARG A 562 -21.47 6.18 -6.11
N ALA A 563 -22.72 6.05 -6.55
CA ALA A 563 -23.07 5.38 -7.80
C ALA A 563 -22.78 6.22 -9.07
N VAL A 564 -22.39 7.49 -8.91
CA VAL A 564 -21.98 8.40 -10.01
C VAL A 564 -20.54 8.88 -9.87
N ASP A 565 -19.79 8.40 -8.88
CA ASP A 565 -18.41 8.78 -8.65
C ASP A 565 -17.50 8.23 -9.76
N GLY A 566 -17.05 9.15 -10.65
CA GLY A 566 -16.26 8.83 -11.84
C GLY A 566 -17.06 8.67 -13.16
N GLU A 567 -16.41 9.03 -14.28
CA GLU A 567 -17.05 9.05 -15.62
C GLU A 567 -17.66 7.70 -16.04
N GLY A 568 -17.01 6.58 -15.67
CA GLY A 568 -17.46 5.23 -16.02
C GLY A 568 -18.69 4.79 -15.23
N MET A 569 -18.78 5.10 -13.94
CA MET A 569 -19.88 4.72 -13.05
C MET A 569 -21.20 5.34 -13.50
N ALA A 570 -21.20 6.63 -13.86
CA ALA A 570 -22.36 7.32 -14.37
C ALA A 570 -22.93 6.68 -15.66
N VAL A 571 -22.06 6.21 -16.56
CA VAL A 571 -22.47 5.53 -17.80
C VAL A 571 -23.17 4.19 -17.52
N LEU A 572 -22.67 3.42 -16.56
CA LEU A 572 -23.31 2.16 -16.18
C LEU A 572 -24.68 2.42 -15.53
N LYS A 573 -24.76 3.37 -14.60
CA LYS A 573 -25.99 3.76 -13.90
C LYS A 573 -27.07 4.22 -14.86
N GLU A 574 -26.75 5.05 -15.86
CA GLU A 574 -27.72 5.56 -16.84
C GLU A 574 -28.46 4.44 -17.60
N ARG A 575 -27.79 3.29 -17.81
CA ARG A 575 -28.42 2.12 -18.46
C ARG A 575 -29.43 1.40 -17.59
N CYS A 576 -29.38 1.59 -16.28
CA CYS A 576 -30.36 1.00 -15.35
C CYS A 576 -31.63 1.84 -15.19
N LYS A 577 -31.70 3.03 -15.78
CA LYS A 577 -32.84 3.96 -15.65
C LYS A 577 -34.20 3.34 -15.93
N VAL A 578 -34.30 2.52 -16.97
CA VAL A 578 -35.56 1.86 -17.34
C VAL A 578 -36.04 0.87 -16.27
N LEU A 579 -35.10 0.17 -15.63
CA LEU A 579 -35.40 -0.75 -14.54
C LEU A 579 -35.93 0.02 -13.32
N VAL A 580 -35.25 1.12 -12.98
CA VAL A 580 -35.63 1.95 -11.83
C VAL A 580 -37.01 2.60 -12.03
N GLU A 581 -37.28 3.19 -13.23
CA GLU A 581 -38.57 3.74 -13.56
C GLU A 581 -39.71 2.69 -13.52
N TRP A 582 -39.38 1.42 -13.81
CA TRP A 582 -40.34 0.33 -13.69
C TRP A 582 -40.61 -0.03 -12.22
N LEU A 583 -39.61 -0.05 -11.36
CA LEU A 583 -39.77 -0.27 -9.93
C LEU A 583 -40.55 0.86 -9.25
N GLU A 584 -40.22 2.13 -9.52
CA GLU A 584 -40.92 3.29 -8.98
C GLU A 584 -42.44 3.29 -9.34
N ASN A 585 -42.80 2.85 -10.56
CA ASN A 585 -44.19 2.75 -10.93
C ASN A 585 -44.91 1.53 -10.31
N ALA A 586 -44.17 0.47 -9.98
CA ALA A 586 -44.76 -0.72 -9.33
C ALA A 586 -45.11 -0.42 -7.86
N SER A 587 -44.29 0.36 -7.15
CA SER A 587 -44.58 0.79 -5.78
C SER A 587 -45.76 1.76 -5.68
N GLU A 588 -45.92 2.65 -6.66
CA GLU A 588 -47.09 3.57 -6.70
C GLU A 588 -48.42 2.81 -6.90
N GLU A 589 -48.44 1.66 -7.61
CA GLU A 589 -49.66 0.85 -7.80
C GLU A 589 -50.02 0.04 -6.53
N GLU A 590 -49.08 -0.34 -5.68
CA GLU A 590 -49.35 -1.04 -4.41
C GLU A 590 -49.88 -0.10 -3.31
N ASP A 591 -49.43 1.17 -3.28
CA ASP A 591 -49.91 2.17 -2.31
C ASP A 591 -51.35 2.65 -2.63
N ASP A 592 -51.81 2.60 -3.91
CA ASP A 592 -53.16 2.98 -4.32
C ASP A 592 -54.21 1.89 -4.03
N ASP A 593 -53.82 0.61 -3.87
CA ASP A 593 -54.74 -0.50 -3.57
C ASP A 593 -55.06 -0.65 -2.06
N ASP A 594 -54.28 -0.08 -1.16
CA ASP A 594 -54.49 -0.14 0.31
C ASP A 594 -55.41 0.96 0.86
N ASP A 595 -55.76 2.00 0.06
CA ASP A 595 -56.63 3.11 0.49
C ASP A 595 -58.13 2.90 0.19
N ASP A 596 -58.53 1.81 -0.48
CA ASP A 596 -59.93 1.59 -0.89
C ASP A 596 -60.77 0.66 0.03
N ASP A 597 -60.25 0.12 1.14
CA ASP A 597 -60.98 -0.88 1.98
C ASP A 597 -61.54 -0.34 3.32
N ASP A 598 -61.56 0.99 3.59
CA ASP A 598 -62.10 1.56 4.85
C ASP A 598 -63.30 2.49 4.66
N ASP A 599 -64.36 2.07 3.88
CA ASP A 599 -65.64 2.73 3.97
C ASP A 599 -66.79 1.75 3.64
N ASP A 600 -67.24 0.99 4.66
CA ASP A 600 -68.65 0.51 4.78
C ASP A 600 -68.83 -0.33 6.04
N SER A 601 -69.25 0.29 7.15
CA SER A 601 -70.21 -0.31 8.12
C SER A 601 -70.52 0.66 9.28
N ASP A 602 -71.43 1.58 9.05
CA ASP A 602 -72.35 2.06 10.07
C ASP A 602 -73.72 2.13 9.46
N ASP A 603 -74.55 1.16 9.83
CA ASP A 603 -76.00 1.31 10.06
C ASP A 603 -76.69 -0.06 10.30
N GLU A 604 -76.86 -0.42 11.57
CA GLU A 604 -78.15 -0.87 12.21
C GLU A 604 -77.92 -1.42 13.61
#